data_975b7b52f3e5b5ba95209bcd54d6e430
#
_entry.id   975b7b52f3e5b5ba95209bcd54d6e430
#
_cell.length_a   1.000
_cell.length_b   1.000
_cell.length_c   1.000
_cell.angle_alpha   90.00
_cell.angle_beta   90.00
_cell.angle_gamma   90.00
#
_symmetry.space_group_name_H-M   'P 1'
#
loop_
_entity.id
_entity.type
_entity.pdbx_description
1 polymer ?
#
loop_
_entity_poly.entity_id
_entity_poly.type
_entity_poly.pdbx_seq_one_letter_code
_entity_poly.pdbx_strand_id
1 'polypeptide(L)'
;ENSHPMAMFNTAILVMEIESEFARRYAEGMPKSEYWIPTLEDALNIIAKLPSIAAYVYRKRFNKGPRIEPANDLDWAANYAYMLGVDDPNGEFRQLMRLYLTLHCDHEGGNVSSFSAATINSGLSDLYYALSGGLNGLAGPLHGLANQECLAWILDTMDKFGGAPTEEQLEKYAWDTLNSGKVIPGYGHAVLRITDPRFEAFLEFGKKYMPNDPVFKTVARV
;
A
#
# COMPACT_ATOMS: atom_id res chain seq x y z
N GLU A 1 -8.17 -9.21 -17.32
CA GLU A 1 -8.71 -9.75 -16.04
C GLU A 1 -7.65 -10.48 -15.20
N ASN A 2 -6.53 -10.94 -15.79
CA ASN A 2 -5.48 -11.69 -15.09
C ASN A 2 -4.25 -10.85 -14.72
N SER A 3 -4.28 -9.55 -14.95
CA SER A 3 -3.15 -8.68 -14.60
C SER A 3 -3.01 -8.53 -13.09
N HIS A 4 -1.77 -8.38 -12.63
CA HIS A 4 -1.48 -8.08 -11.23
C HIS A 4 -2.15 -6.75 -10.83
N PRO A 5 -2.72 -6.61 -9.61
CA PRO A 5 -3.39 -5.38 -9.17
C PRO A 5 -2.54 -4.12 -9.33
N MET A 6 -1.24 -4.20 -9.04
CA MET A 6 -0.32 -3.08 -9.24
C MET A 6 -0.20 -2.65 -10.70
N ALA A 7 -0.22 -3.58 -11.66
CA ALA A 7 -0.22 -3.25 -13.08
C ALA A 7 -1.53 -2.56 -13.51
N MET A 8 -2.67 -3.03 -12.98
CA MET A 8 -3.97 -2.38 -13.22
C MET A 8 -4.01 -0.96 -12.64
N PHE A 9 -3.54 -0.80 -11.41
CA PHE A 9 -3.49 0.48 -10.71
C PHE A 9 -2.58 1.47 -11.43
N ASN A 10 -1.38 1.05 -11.80
CA ASN A 10 -0.41 1.87 -12.53
C ASN A 10 -0.92 2.29 -13.91
N THR A 11 -1.59 1.39 -14.63
CA THR A 11 -2.22 1.72 -15.91
C THR A 11 -3.30 2.80 -15.75
N ALA A 12 -4.13 2.71 -14.71
CA ALA A 12 -5.14 3.71 -14.43
C ALA A 12 -4.53 5.09 -14.16
N ILE A 13 -3.42 5.15 -13.43
CA ILE A 13 -2.70 6.41 -13.16
C ILE A 13 -2.15 7.01 -14.45
N LEU A 14 -1.53 6.20 -15.32
CA LEU A 14 -1.05 6.68 -16.62
C LEU A 14 -2.16 7.21 -17.52
N VAL A 15 -3.35 6.59 -17.49
CA VAL A 15 -4.51 7.10 -18.25
C VAL A 15 -4.99 8.46 -17.72
N MET A 16 -4.81 8.74 -16.44
CA MET A 16 -5.17 10.02 -15.83
C MET A 16 -4.21 11.16 -16.21
N GLU A 17 -3.07 10.88 -16.82
CA GLU A 17 -2.10 11.91 -17.27
C GLU A 17 -2.76 12.98 -18.16
N ILE A 18 -3.78 12.64 -18.92
CA ILE A 18 -4.57 13.58 -19.72
C ILE A 18 -5.14 14.78 -18.91
N GLU A 19 -5.22 14.64 -17.59
CA GLU A 19 -5.69 15.67 -16.67
C GLU A 19 -4.55 16.52 -16.08
N SER A 20 -3.30 16.33 -16.52
CA SER A 20 -2.14 17.02 -15.95
C SER A 20 -2.20 18.53 -16.20
N GLU A 21 -2.41 19.28 -15.12
CA GLU A 21 -2.33 20.74 -15.12
C GLU A 21 -0.90 21.22 -15.38
N PHE A 22 0.10 20.47 -14.86
CA PHE A 22 1.49 20.79 -15.12
C PHE A 22 1.82 20.70 -16.61
N ALA A 23 1.47 19.59 -17.28
CA ALA A 23 1.75 19.41 -18.70
C ALA A 23 1.07 20.48 -19.55
N ARG A 24 -0.18 20.80 -19.25
CA ARG A 24 -0.95 21.83 -19.94
C ARG A 24 -0.29 23.22 -19.80
N ARG A 25 -0.03 23.67 -18.58
CA ARG A 25 0.58 25.00 -18.32
C ARG A 25 2.01 25.10 -18.82
N TYR A 26 2.76 24.00 -18.77
CA TYR A 26 4.10 23.95 -19.33
C TYR A 26 4.10 24.20 -20.84
N ALA A 27 3.19 23.58 -21.57
CA ALA A 27 3.03 23.78 -23.00
C ALA A 27 2.58 25.22 -23.38
N GLU A 28 1.90 25.91 -22.46
CA GLU A 28 1.51 27.32 -22.59
C GLU A 28 2.66 28.30 -22.27
N GLY A 29 3.83 27.83 -21.86
CA GLY A 29 5.00 28.67 -21.58
C GLY A 29 5.08 29.19 -20.17
N MET A 30 4.57 28.46 -19.19
CA MET A 30 4.63 28.82 -17.76
C MET A 30 6.06 29.09 -17.29
N PRO A 31 6.33 30.17 -16.52
CA PRO A 31 7.63 30.45 -15.99
C PRO A 31 8.04 29.42 -14.91
N LYS A 32 9.35 29.10 -14.85
CA LYS A 32 9.89 28.10 -13.91
C LYS A 32 9.53 28.37 -12.45
N SER A 33 9.42 29.62 -12.04
CA SER A 33 9.04 30.03 -10.68
C SER A 33 7.63 29.58 -10.27
N GLU A 34 6.78 29.22 -11.25
CA GLU A 34 5.40 28.81 -11.04
C GLU A 34 5.17 27.30 -11.18
N TYR A 35 6.18 26.50 -11.55
CA TYR A 35 6.05 25.06 -11.76
C TYR A 35 5.43 24.31 -10.58
N TRP A 36 5.70 24.76 -9.36
CA TRP A 36 5.16 24.14 -8.15
C TRP A 36 3.64 24.26 -8.02
N ILE A 37 3.02 25.29 -8.62
CA ILE A 37 1.57 25.53 -8.51
C ILE A 37 0.77 24.41 -9.17
N PRO A 38 0.87 24.13 -10.50
CA PRO A 38 0.15 23.03 -11.10
C PRO A 38 0.65 21.65 -10.63
N THR A 39 1.91 21.54 -10.22
CA THR A 39 2.39 20.30 -9.60
C THR A 39 1.64 19.99 -8.30
N LEU A 40 1.37 20.99 -7.47
CA LEU A 40 0.54 20.82 -6.27
C LEU A 40 -0.90 20.48 -6.62
N GLU A 41 -1.48 21.13 -7.64
CA GLU A 41 -2.83 20.83 -8.14
C GLU A 41 -2.93 19.36 -8.61
N ASP A 42 -1.97 18.90 -9.41
CA ASP A 42 -1.90 17.50 -9.85
C ASP A 42 -1.74 16.53 -8.67
N ALA A 43 -0.88 16.86 -7.69
CA ALA A 43 -0.72 16.05 -6.48
C ALA A 43 -2.02 15.89 -5.71
N LEU A 44 -2.76 16.97 -5.49
CA LEU A 44 -4.04 16.94 -4.78
C LEU A 44 -5.10 16.16 -5.56
N ASN A 45 -5.15 16.33 -6.89
CA ASN A 45 -6.05 15.58 -7.76
C ASN A 45 -5.76 14.08 -7.73
N ILE A 46 -4.49 13.70 -7.80
CA ILE A 46 -4.06 12.30 -7.69
C ILE A 46 -4.49 11.73 -6.33
N ILE A 47 -4.12 12.37 -5.23
CA ILE A 47 -4.45 11.91 -3.86
C ILE A 47 -5.97 11.75 -3.70
N ALA A 48 -6.76 12.67 -4.21
CA ALA A 48 -8.22 12.60 -4.11
C ALA A 48 -8.82 11.40 -4.87
N LYS A 49 -8.24 11.02 -6.01
CA LYS A 49 -8.77 9.96 -6.89
C LYS A 49 -8.25 8.56 -6.58
N LEU A 50 -7.05 8.45 -6.02
CA LEU A 50 -6.39 7.16 -5.77
C LEU A 50 -7.23 6.16 -4.97
N PRO A 51 -7.94 6.53 -3.89
CA PRO A 51 -8.78 5.58 -3.14
C PRO A 51 -9.86 4.92 -3.99
N SER A 52 -10.53 5.70 -4.85
CA SER A 52 -11.57 5.17 -5.75
C SER A 52 -10.99 4.20 -6.77
N ILE A 53 -9.83 4.50 -7.32
CA ILE A 53 -9.13 3.65 -8.28
C ILE A 53 -8.66 2.36 -7.61
N ALA A 54 -8.01 2.47 -6.45
CA ALA A 54 -7.53 1.32 -5.70
C ALA A 54 -8.68 0.38 -5.28
N ALA A 55 -9.78 0.95 -4.78
CA ALA A 55 -10.97 0.18 -4.43
C ALA A 55 -11.60 -0.50 -5.66
N TYR A 56 -11.67 0.18 -6.80
CA TYR A 56 -12.16 -0.42 -8.05
C TYR A 56 -11.28 -1.57 -8.51
N VAL A 57 -9.94 -1.39 -8.52
CA VAL A 57 -8.98 -2.45 -8.88
C VAL A 57 -9.14 -3.67 -7.96
N TYR A 58 -9.24 -3.46 -6.65
CA TYR A 58 -9.49 -4.51 -5.68
C TYR A 58 -10.78 -5.27 -6.00
N ARG A 59 -11.90 -4.57 -6.14
CA ARG A 59 -13.21 -5.18 -6.40
C ARG A 59 -13.22 -5.93 -7.73
N LYS A 60 -12.62 -5.37 -8.77
CA LYS A 60 -12.49 -6.01 -10.08
C LYS A 60 -11.62 -7.27 -10.01
N ARG A 61 -10.46 -7.19 -9.37
CA ARG A 61 -9.50 -8.30 -9.29
C ARG A 61 -10.02 -9.48 -8.49
N PHE A 62 -10.75 -9.22 -7.43
CA PHE A 62 -11.25 -10.24 -6.49
C PHE A 62 -12.75 -10.54 -6.65
N ASN A 63 -13.37 -10.14 -7.76
CA ASN A 63 -14.79 -10.38 -8.07
C ASN A 63 -15.74 -9.94 -6.93
N LYS A 64 -15.49 -8.78 -6.32
CA LYS A 64 -16.29 -8.23 -5.21
C LYS A 64 -17.51 -7.44 -5.67
N GLY A 65 -17.95 -7.61 -6.93
CA GLY A 65 -19.07 -6.89 -7.51
C GLY A 65 -18.69 -5.54 -8.14
N PRO A 66 -19.69 -4.71 -8.48
CA PRO A 66 -19.48 -3.44 -9.18
C PRO A 66 -18.73 -2.43 -8.31
N ARG A 67 -18.24 -1.36 -8.94
CA ARG A 67 -17.70 -0.18 -8.25
C ARG A 67 -18.70 0.35 -7.23
N ILE A 68 -18.22 0.76 -6.07
CA ILE A 68 -18.98 1.53 -5.08
C ILE A 68 -18.55 3.00 -5.23
N GLU A 69 -19.51 3.87 -5.39
CA GLU A 69 -19.26 5.32 -5.47
C GLU A 69 -18.94 5.88 -4.09
N PRO A 70 -18.06 6.90 -3.99
CA PRO A 70 -17.74 7.53 -2.72
C PRO A 70 -18.98 8.17 -2.08
N ALA A 71 -19.05 8.14 -0.75
CA ALA A 71 -20.09 8.83 0.04
C ALA A 71 -19.62 10.24 0.42
N ASN A 72 -20.50 11.21 0.39
CA ASN A 72 -20.16 12.62 0.62
C ASN A 72 -19.93 12.98 2.10
N ASP A 73 -20.40 12.15 3.00
CA ASP A 73 -20.36 12.34 4.45
C ASP A 73 -19.21 11.62 5.16
N LEU A 74 -18.39 10.91 4.39
CA LEU A 74 -17.23 10.18 4.90
C LEU A 74 -15.91 10.93 4.61
N ASP A 75 -14.98 10.88 5.57
CA ASP A 75 -13.63 11.35 5.33
C ASP A 75 -12.90 10.45 4.30
N TRP A 76 -11.74 10.89 3.84
CA TRP A 76 -10.96 10.23 2.80
C TRP A 76 -10.63 8.76 3.10
N ALA A 77 -10.20 8.46 4.32
CA ALA A 77 -9.86 7.09 4.73
C ALA A 77 -11.10 6.20 4.92
N ALA A 78 -12.15 6.75 5.55
CA ALA A 78 -13.41 6.06 5.72
C ALA A 78 -14.09 5.78 4.36
N ASN A 79 -13.98 6.70 3.42
CA ASN A 79 -14.45 6.51 2.05
C ASN A 79 -13.70 5.37 1.34
N TYR A 80 -12.39 5.28 1.52
CA TYR A 80 -11.62 4.16 0.98
C TYR A 80 -12.12 2.83 1.54
N ALA A 81 -12.27 2.72 2.86
CA ALA A 81 -12.83 1.52 3.50
C ALA A 81 -14.23 1.17 2.96
N TYR A 82 -15.09 2.17 2.82
CA TYR A 82 -16.45 2.02 2.29
C TYR A 82 -16.44 1.50 0.85
N MET A 83 -15.63 2.09 -0.02
CA MET A 83 -15.53 1.69 -1.43
C MET A 83 -14.94 0.30 -1.63
N LEU A 84 -14.14 -0.22 -0.71
CA LEU A 84 -13.70 -1.61 -0.72
C LEU A 84 -14.87 -2.60 -0.56
N GLY A 85 -15.94 -2.17 0.11
CA GLY A 85 -17.14 -2.98 0.33
C GLY A 85 -16.94 -4.08 1.37
N VAL A 86 -16.09 -3.83 2.36
CA VAL A 86 -15.92 -4.69 3.52
C VAL A 86 -17.00 -4.36 4.54
N ASP A 87 -17.63 -5.38 5.11
CA ASP A 87 -18.62 -5.20 6.17
C ASP A 87 -17.96 -4.62 7.43
N ASP A 88 -18.49 -3.50 7.93
CA ASP A 88 -17.89 -2.72 9.02
C ASP A 88 -18.95 -2.12 9.94
N PRO A 89 -19.77 -2.96 10.59
CA PRO A 89 -20.89 -2.50 11.39
C PRO A 89 -20.48 -1.62 12.58
N ASN A 90 -19.30 -1.87 13.14
CA ASN A 90 -18.78 -1.15 14.31
C ASN A 90 -17.83 0.01 13.93
N GLY A 91 -17.48 0.15 12.65
CA GLY A 91 -16.54 1.17 12.18
C GLY A 91 -15.04 0.85 12.45
N GLU A 92 -14.72 -0.38 12.82
CA GLU A 92 -13.35 -0.79 13.15
C GLU A 92 -12.45 -0.81 11.92
N PHE A 93 -12.97 -1.27 10.79
CA PHE A 93 -12.22 -1.27 9.54
C PHE A 93 -11.95 0.15 9.03
N ARG A 94 -12.89 1.07 9.17
CA ARG A 94 -12.68 2.50 8.90
C ARG A 94 -11.59 3.10 9.80
N GLN A 95 -11.56 2.71 11.08
CA GLN A 95 -10.49 3.15 11.99
C GLN A 95 -9.13 2.58 11.58
N LEU A 96 -9.08 1.31 11.17
CA LEU A 96 -7.86 0.70 10.64
C LEU A 96 -7.36 1.45 9.41
N MET A 97 -8.23 1.81 8.48
CA MET A 97 -7.82 2.56 7.28
C MET A 97 -7.32 3.97 7.61
N ARG A 98 -7.92 4.66 8.58
CA ARG A 98 -7.39 5.95 9.07
C ARG A 98 -5.98 5.79 9.65
N LEU A 99 -5.79 4.79 10.50
CA LEU A 99 -4.47 4.48 11.07
C LEU A 99 -3.46 4.14 9.96
N TYR A 100 -3.82 3.24 9.05
CA TYR A 100 -2.97 2.80 7.95
C TYR A 100 -2.51 3.98 7.08
N LEU A 101 -3.45 4.77 6.60
CA LEU A 101 -3.15 5.89 5.70
C LEU A 101 -2.38 7.02 6.42
N THR A 102 -2.65 7.26 7.69
CA THR A 102 -1.89 8.23 8.49
C THR A 102 -0.43 7.79 8.67
N LEU A 103 -0.19 6.53 9.02
CA LEU A 103 1.16 6.00 9.22
C LEU A 103 1.98 5.93 7.93
N HIS A 104 1.33 5.98 6.75
CA HIS A 104 1.98 5.90 5.45
C HIS A 104 1.94 7.22 4.66
N CYS A 105 1.53 8.34 5.28
CA CYS A 105 1.48 9.63 4.60
C CYS A 105 2.86 10.29 4.43
N ASP A 106 3.86 9.83 5.16
CA ASP A 106 5.24 10.28 5.04
C ASP A 106 6.14 9.10 4.65
N HIS A 107 7.06 9.36 3.73
CA HIS A 107 7.98 8.35 3.22
C HIS A 107 9.33 8.99 2.93
N GLU A 108 10.39 8.38 3.45
CA GLU A 108 11.75 8.84 3.19
C GLU A 108 12.09 8.74 1.68
N GLY A 109 13.00 9.60 1.21
CA GLY A 109 13.34 9.71 -0.23
C GLY A 109 14.31 8.66 -0.76
N GLY A 110 14.90 7.82 0.11
CA GLY A 110 15.99 6.90 -0.24
C GLY A 110 15.55 5.54 -0.75
N ASN A 111 14.25 5.20 -0.68
CA ASN A 111 13.75 3.93 -1.18
C ASN A 111 13.54 3.95 -2.71
N VAL A 112 13.41 2.76 -3.31
CA VAL A 112 13.32 2.60 -4.77
C VAL A 112 12.18 3.40 -5.38
N SER A 113 10.99 3.39 -4.77
CA SER A 113 9.82 4.09 -5.35
C SER A 113 9.96 5.60 -5.29
N SER A 114 10.33 6.17 -4.14
CA SER A 114 10.51 7.62 -4.00
C SER A 114 11.67 8.13 -4.86
N PHE A 115 12.79 7.40 -4.88
CA PHE A 115 13.96 7.75 -5.68
C PHE A 115 13.64 7.72 -7.18
N SER A 116 12.96 6.68 -7.66
CA SER A 116 12.55 6.56 -9.07
C SER A 116 11.58 7.67 -9.46
N ALA A 117 10.58 7.95 -8.64
CA ALA A 117 9.63 9.04 -8.87
C ALA A 117 10.35 10.40 -8.96
N ALA A 118 11.25 10.69 -8.01
CA ALA A 118 12.04 11.92 -8.01
C ALA A 118 12.97 12.03 -9.24
N THR A 119 13.59 10.91 -9.65
CA THR A 119 14.45 10.86 -10.82
C THR A 119 13.66 11.16 -12.10
N ILE A 120 12.49 10.56 -12.27
CA ILE A 120 11.63 10.82 -13.43
C ILE A 120 11.15 12.27 -13.44
N ASN A 121 10.69 12.78 -12.31
CA ASN A 121 10.23 14.16 -12.19
C ASN A 121 11.35 15.18 -12.45
N SER A 122 12.63 14.84 -12.20
CA SER A 122 13.77 15.72 -12.50
C SER A 122 13.93 16.04 -13.98
N GLY A 123 13.36 15.22 -14.86
CA GLY A 123 13.27 15.47 -16.30
C GLY A 123 12.08 16.35 -16.71
N LEU A 124 11.35 16.92 -15.74
CA LEU A 124 10.10 17.68 -15.93
C LEU A 124 8.94 16.83 -16.51
N SER A 125 8.99 15.51 -16.30
CA SER A 125 7.79 14.70 -16.44
C SER A 125 6.78 15.12 -15.36
N ASP A 126 5.49 15.11 -15.70
CA ASP A 126 4.46 15.41 -14.72
C ASP A 126 4.36 14.34 -13.62
N LEU A 127 3.53 14.58 -12.61
CA LEU A 127 3.39 13.69 -11.47
C LEU A 127 2.77 12.33 -11.81
N TYR A 128 1.97 12.21 -12.88
CA TYR A 128 1.38 10.93 -13.27
C TYR A 128 2.46 9.97 -13.79
N TYR A 129 3.37 10.45 -14.64
CA TYR A 129 4.54 9.66 -15.06
C TYR A 129 5.47 9.37 -13.89
N ALA A 130 5.75 10.36 -13.04
CA ALA A 130 6.64 10.19 -11.90
C ALA A 130 6.09 9.15 -10.90
N LEU A 131 4.81 9.23 -10.55
CA LEU A 131 4.14 8.27 -9.68
C LEU A 131 4.11 6.88 -10.30
N SER A 132 3.80 6.78 -11.61
CA SER A 132 3.85 5.51 -12.34
C SER A 132 5.22 4.84 -12.25
N GLY A 133 6.30 5.60 -12.44
CA GLY A 133 7.66 5.10 -12.27
C GLY A 133 7.95 4.62 -10.85
N GLY A 134 7.52 5.37 -9.84
CA GLY A 134 7.59 4.97 -8.44
C GLY A 134 6.84 3.68 -8.15
N LEU A 135 5.64 3.51 -8.69
CA LEU A 135 4.83 2.30 -8.53
C LEU A 135 5.45 1.06 -9.19
N ASN A 136 6.17 1.23 -10.29
CA ASN A 136 6.94 0.13 -10.88
C ASN A 136 8.05 -0.34 -9.92
N GLY A 137 8.72 0.58 -9.25
CA GLY A 137 9.67 0.24 -8.19
C GLY A 137 9.01 -0.41 -6.97
N LEU A 138 7.84 0.10 -6.57
CA LEU A 138 7.06 -0.41 -5.44
C LEU A 138 6.60 -1.87 -5.65
N ALA A 139 6.38 -2.29 -6.89
CA ALA A 139 5.96 -3.65 -7.22
C ALA A 139 7.06 -4.71 -7.04
N GLY A 140 8.28 -4.31 -6.68
CA GLY A 140 9.40 -5.24 -6.46
C GLY A 140 9.29 -6.03 -5.16
N PRO A 141 9.75 -7.32 -5.12
CA PRO A 141 9.64 -8.19 -3.94
C PRO A 141 10.50 -7.74 -2.75
N LEU A 142 11.55 -6.95 -2.99
CA LEU A 142 12.36 -6.34 -1.94
C LEU A 142 11.87 -4.94 -1.54
N HIS A 143 10.66 -4.57 -1.91
CA HIS A 143 10.03 -3.29 -1.59
C HIS A 143 8.55 -3.52 -1.24
N GLY A 144 7.59 -2.87 -1.90
CA GLY A 144 6.17 -2.94 -1.54
C GLY A 144 5.56 -4.35 -1.66
N LEU A 145 6.00 -5.16 -2.61
CA LEU A 145 5.55 -6.54 -2.76
C LEU A 145 5.91 -7.42 -1.54
N ALA A 146 6.87 -7.01 -0.71
CA ALA A 146 7.21 -7.73 0.51
C ALA A 146 6.02 -7.93 1.46
N ASN A 147 5.04 -7.03 1.45
CA ASN A 147 3.79 -7.20 2.21
C ASN A 147 2.97 -8.41 1.74
N GLN A 148 2.86 -8.59 0.42
CA GLN A 148 2.18 -9.74 -0.17
C GLN A 148 2.93 -11.05 0.14
N GLU A 149 4.24 -11.05 0.02
CA GLU A 149 5.09 -12.20 0.33
C GLU A 149 5.02 -12.56 1.82
N CYS A 150 4.98 -11.57 2.71
CA CYS A 150 4.79 -11.77 4.15
C CYS A 150 3.44 -12.45 4.43
N LEU A 151 2.35 -11.93 3.88
CA LEU A 151 1.03 -12.53 4.06
C LEU A 151 0.98 -13.96 3.52
N ALA A 152 1.55 -14.21 2.34
CA ALA A 152 1.64 -15.55 1.75
C ALA A 152 2.39 -16.51 2.70
N TRP A 153 3.56 -16.09 3.21
CA TRP A 153 4.34 -16.90 4.14
C TRP A 153 3.56 -17.22 5.44
N ILE A 154 2.81 -16.28 6.00
CA ILE A 154 1.97 -16.48 7.18
C ILE A 154 0.86 -17.49 6.88
N LEU A 155 0.14 -17.34 5.77
CA LEU A 155 -0.94 -18.24 5.39
C LEU A 155 -0.44 -19.65 5.10
N ASP A 156 0.67 -19.80 4.38
CA ASP A 156 1.33 -21.08 4.10
C ASP A 156 1.81 -21.77 5.40
N THR A 157 2.30 -20.97 6.34
CA THR A 157 2.69 -21.47 7.68
C THR A 157 1.47 -22.00 8.41
N MET A 158 0.37 -21.27 8.42
CA MET A 158 -0.87 -21.72 9.08
C MET A 158 -1.45 -22.97 8.41
N ASP A 159 -1.41 -23.05 7.09
CA ASP A 159 -1.86 -24.25 6.35
C ASP A 159 -1.00 -25.46 6.71
N LYS A 160 0.31 -25.31 6.75
CA LYS A 160 1.26 -26.35 7.13
C LYS A 160 1.00 -26.96 8.52
N PHE A 161 0.58 -26.12 9.48
CA PHE A 161 0.31 -26.54 10.86
C PHE A 161 -1.19 -26.80 11.15
N GLY A 162 -2.05 -26.63 10.18
CA GLY A 162 -3.50 -26.83 10.33
C GLY A 162 -4.18 -25.75 11.17
N GLY A 163 -3.62 -24.57 11.22
CA GLY A 163 -4.11 -23.41 11.99
C GLY A 163 -2.97 -22.56 12.54
N ALA A 164 -3.26 -21.68 13.50
CA ALA A 164 -2.23 -20.88 14.15
C ALA A 164 -1.23 -21.79 14.88
N PRO A 165 0.08 -21.77 14.54
CA PRO A 165 1.09 -22.63 15.15
C PRO A 165 1.33 -22.24 16.61
N THR A 166 1.83 -23.20 17.40
CA THR A 166 2.37 -22.91 18.74
C THR A 166 3.68 -22.11 18.61
N GLU A 167 4.12 -21.49 19.70
CA GLU A 167 5.39 -20.75 19.71
C GLU A 167 6.57 -21.66 19.34
N GLU A 168 6.64 -22.87 19.89
CA GLU A 168 7.68 -23.85 19.58
C GLU A 168 7.70 -24.29 18.12
N GLN A 169 6.51 -24.52 17.54
CA GLN A 169 6.38 -24.87 16.14
C GLN A 169 6.85 -23.73 15.23
N LEU A 170 6.47 -22.50 15.57
CA LEU A 170 6.80 -21.33 14.81
C LEU A 170 8.28 -20.99 14.90
N GLU A 171 8.85 -21.02 16.10
CA GLU A 171 10.29 -20.80 16.30
C GLU A 171 11.12 -21.80 15.50
N LYS A 172 10.79 -23.10 15.62
CA LYS A 172 11.48 -24.14 14.85
C LYS A 172 11.37 -23.89 13.34
N TYR A 173 10.19 -23.56 12.86
CA TYR A 173 9.95 -23.34 11.43
C TYR A 173 10.68 -22.08 10.92
N ALA A 174 10.71 -21.03 11.71
CA ALA A 174 11.47 -19.82 11.40
C ALA A 174 12.97 -20.13 11.28
N TRP A 175 13.54 -20.85 12.25
CA TRP A 175 14.94 -21.27 12.17
C TRP A 175 15.22 -22.21 10.99
N ASP A 176 14.35 -23.18 10.73
CA ASP A 176 14.48 -24.07 9.57
C ASP A 176 14.46 -23.27 8.25
N THR A 177 13.64 -22.23 8.17
CA THR A 177 13.57 -21.32 7.02
C THR A 177 14.89 -20.56 6.85
N LEU A 178 15.39 -19.92 7.91
CA LEU A 178 16.63 -19.15 7.88
C LEU A 178 17.85 -20.04 7.60
N ASN A 179 17.93 -21.20 8.22
CA ASN A 179 19.02 -22.15 8.01
C ASN A 179 19.04 -22.75 6.59
N SER A 180 17.91 -22.74 5.89
CA SER A 180 17.83 -23.13 4.47
C SER A 180 18.32 -22.04 3.50
N GLY A 181 18.81 -20.91 4.02
CA GLY A 181 19.27 -19.76 3.23
C GLY A 181 18.13 -18.88 2.69
N LYS A 182 16.92 -19.09 3.17
CA LYS A 182 15.75 -18.25 2.84
C LYS A 182 15.58 -17.14 3.86
N VAL A 183 14.89 -16.07 3.48
CA VAL A 183 14.46 -15.01 4.38
C VAL A 183 12.99 -15.22 4.77
N ILE A 184 12.61 -14.68 5.92
CA ILE A 184 11.19 -14.58 6.30
C ILE A 184 10.71 -13.20 5.84
N PRO A 185 9.85 -13.13 4.81
CA PRO A 185 9.41 -11.85 4.25
C PRO A 185 8.70 -11.00 5.31
N GLY A 186 9.03 -9.71 5.36
CA GLY A 186 8.43 -8.76 6.31
C GLY A 186 9.05 -8.75 7.71
N TYR A 187 9.87 -9.74 8.06
CA TYR A 187 10.56 -9.84 9.35
C TYR A 187 12.06 -9.59 9.23
N GLY A 188 12.39 -8.39 8.84
CA GLY A 188 13.75 -7.91 8.66
C GLY A 188 13.79 -6.70 7.75
N HIS A 189 14.81 -5.87 7.93
CA HIS A 189 14.97 -4.65 7.14
C HIS A 189 16.44 -4.30 6.96
N ALA A 190 16.81 -3.80 5.79
CA ALA A 190 18.19 -3.43 5.49
C ALA A 190 18.71 -2.26 6.36
N VAL A 191 17.81 -1.35 6.79
CA VAL A 191 18.15 -0.13 7.53
C VAL A 191 17.67 -0.16 8.97
N LEU A 192 16.43 -0.54 9.24
CA LEU A 192 15.86 -0.56 10.59
C LEU A 192 16.57 -1.59 11.49
N ARG A 193 16.91 -1.16 12.70
CA ARG A 193 17.61 -1.98 13.72
C ARG A 193 16.79 -2.15 15.00
N ILE A 194 15.65 -1.47 15.07
CA ILE A 194 14.65 -1.57 16.14
C ILE A 194 13.29 -1.80 15.48
N THR A 195 12.32 -2.23 16.27
CA THR A 195 10.95 -2.44 15.80
C THR A 195 10.40 -1.19 15.13
N ASP A 196 9.77 -1.37 13.99
CA ASP A 196 9.11 -0.27 13.26
C ASP A 196 7.92 0.25 14.09
N PRO A 197 7.85 1.54 14.42
CA PRO A 197 6.74 2.10 15.20
C PRO A 197 5.38 1.94 14.50
N ARG A 198 5.35 1.78 13.19
CA ARG A 198 4.11 1.47 12.45
C ARG A 198 3.61 0.07 12.80
N PHE A 199 4.52 -0.90 12.91
CA PHE A 199 4.17 -2.25 13.36
C PHE A 199 3.62 -2.24 14.78
N GLU A 200 4.23 -1.48 15.70
CA GLU A 200 3.74 -1.37 17.08
C GLU A 200 2.31 -0.81 17.13
N ALA A 201 2.01 0.24 16.35
CA ALA A 201 0.67 0.81 16.28
C ALA A 201 -0.37 -0.18 15.71
N PHE A 202 -0.01 -0.96 14.68
CA PHE A 202 -0.90 -2.02 14.17
C PHE A 202 -1.04 -3.18 15.14
N LEU A 203 0.01 -3.54 15.85
CA LEU A 203 -0.03 -4.59 16.90
C LEU A 203 -0.99 -4.20 18.02
N GLU A 204 -0.96 -2.96 18.48
CA GLU A 204 -1.91 -2.44 19.47
C GLU A 204 -3.34 -2.46 18.96
N PHE A 205 -3.55 -2.04 17.72
CA PHE A 205 -4.87 -2.12 17.07
C PHE A 205 -5.38 -3.56 17.02
N GLY A 206 -4.55 -4.51 16.58
CA GLY A 206 -4.90 -5.92 16.49
C GLY A 206 -5.22 -6.54 17.85
N LYS A 207 -4.44 -6.23 18.88
CA LYS A 207 -4.70 -6.66 20.27
C LYS A 207 -6.05 -6.16 20.77
N LYS A 208 -6.45 -4.96 20.39
CA LYS A 208 -7.71 -4.35 20.83
C LYS A 208 -8.93 -4.91 20.10
N TYR A 209 -8.84 -5.05 18.78
CA TYR A 209 -10.01 -5.32 17.94
C TYR A 209 -10.07 -6.74 17.36
N MET A 210 -8.91 -7.43 17.27
CA MET A 210 -8.80 -8.76 16.68
C MET A 210 -8.02 -9.76 17.59
N PRO A 211 -8.19 -9.75 18.91
CA PRO A 211 -7.34 -10.56 19.83
C PRO A 211 -7.45 -12.07 19.59
N ASN A 212 -8.53 -12.51 18.95
CA ASN A 212 -8.79 -13.93 18.69
C ASN A 212 -8.60 -14.34 17.23
N ASP A 213 -8.25 -13.39 16.35
CA ASP A 213 -7.99 -13.71 14.94
C ASP A 213 -6.73 -14.58 14.81
N PRO A 214 -6.80 -15.75 14.13
CA PRO A 214 -5.67 -16.67 14.05
C PRO A 214 -4.52 -16.14 13.19
N VAL A 215 -4.80 -15.33 12.17
CA VAL A 215 -3.76 -14.70 11.33
C VAL A 215 -3.01 -13.67 12.17
N PHE A 216 -3.75 -12.79 12.86
CA PHE A 216 -3.16 -11.80 13.76
C PHE A 216 -2.30 -12.45 14.84
N LYS A 217 -2.78 -13.53 15.48
CA LYS A 217 -2.01 -14.27 16.48
C LYS A 217 -0.70 -14.83 15.91
N THR A 218 -0.73 -15.33 14.69
CA THR A 218 0.46 -15.86 14.03
C THR A 218 1.45 -14.73 13.73
N VAL A 219 0.99 -13.62 13.14
CA VAL A 219 1.84 -12.44 12.86
C VAL A 219 2.49 -11.90 14.16
N ALA A 220 1.74 -11.83 15.24
CA ALA A 220 2.23 -11.26 16.49
C ALA A 220 3.26 -12.16 17.22
N ARG A 221 3.37 -13.44 16.83
CA ARG A 221 4.30 -14.43 17.46
C ARG A 221 5.61 -14.59 16.69
N VAL A 222 5.65 -14.26 15.40
CA VAL A 222 6.88 -14.31 14.59
C VAL A 222 7.85 -13.19 14.99
#